data_707c35e8ae41dd8b5d5ddd3e4ed4fd7a
#
_entry.id   707c35e8ae41dd8b5d5ddd3e4ed4fd7a
#
_cell.length_a   1.000
_cell.length_b   1.000
_cell.length_c   1.000
_cell.angle_alpha   90.00
_cell.angle_beta   90.00
_cell.angle_gamma   90.00
#
_symmetry.space_group_name_H-M   'P 1'
#
loop_
_entity.id
_entity.type
_entity.pdbx_description
1 polymer ?
#
loop_
_entity_poly.entity_id
_entity_poly.type
_entity_poly.pdbx_seq_one_letter_code
_entity_poly.pdbx_strand_id
1 'polypeptide(L)'
;MWLGIAFLVSGPIGAIGTGWLGDHVFKKYGGSAHIKLFAYTMIVLTIAAALVPLMPTYQLATLMFVPQAIMAAGQTALAPLAILNITPNQLRGQVTAIYFFVISMTGYTLGPTSVALLTDYVFKDESLISYSMAVVSLIVGLIGVFAGFMGVRPYRKYIESDEA
;
A
#
# COMPACT_ATOMS: atom_id res chain seq x y z
N MET A 1 2.91 -0.98 -24.05
CA MET A 1 4.29 -1.50 -23.92
C MET A 1 5.07 -0.83 -22.79
N TRP A 2 5.15 0.50 -22.72
CA TRP A 2 5.90 1.23 -21.68
C TRP A 2 5.42 0.97 -20.25
N LEU A 3 4.11 0.95 -20.01
CA LEU A 3 3.52 0.64 -18.69
C LEU A 3 3.89 -0.76 -18.20
N GLY A 4 3.91 -1.76 -19.12
CA GLY A 4 4.29 -3.13 -18.75
C GLY A 4 5.76 -3.23 -18.35
N ILE A 5 6.65 -2.52 -19.06
CA ILE A 5 8.09 -2.45 -18.72
C ILE A 5 8.27 -1.73 -17.39
N ALA A 6 7.59 -0.60 -17.20
CA ALA A 6 7.61 0.15 -15.94
C ALA A 6 7.20 -0.73 -14.75
N PHE A 7 6.11 -1.50 -14.89
CA PHE A 7 5.63 -2.41 -13.85
C PHE A 7 6.62 -3.57 -13.58
N LEU A 8 7.16 -4.18 -14.65
CA LEU A 8 8.12 -5.29 -14.55
C LEU A 8 9.40 -4.89 -13.80
N VAL A 9 9.87 -3.67 -14.00
CA VAL A 9 11.08 -3.14 -13.36
C VAL A 9 10.79 -2.63 -11.95
N SER A 10 9.69 -1.92 -11.78
CA SER A 10 9.31 -1.31 -10.49
C SER A 10 8.95 -2.33 -9.42
N GLY A 11 8.33 -3.47 -9.80
CA GLY A 11 7.93 -4.52 -8.87
C GLY A 11 9.12 -5.08 -8.05
N PRO A 12 10.13 -5.68 -8.68
CA PRO A 12 11.31 -6.19 -7.98
C PRO A 12 12.08 -5.10 -7.22
N ILE A 13 12.24 -3.91 -7.81
CA ILE A 13 12.92 -2.79 -7.15
C ILE A 13 12.16 -2.38 -5.89
N GLY A 14 10.84 -2.28 -5.96
CA GLY A 14 10.01 -1.93 -4.81
C GLY A 14 10.06 -2.97 -3.72
N ALA A 15 9.87 -4.25 -4.05
CA ALA A 15 9.88 -5.33 -3.08
C ALA A 15 11.25 -5.51 -2.40
N ILE A 16 12.33 -5.55 -3.18
CA ILE A 16 13.70 -5.71 -2.66
C ILE A 16 14.14 -4.44 -1.91
N GLY A 17 13.92 -3.26 -2.50
CA GLY A 17 14.35 -1.99 -1.92
C GLY A 17 13.66 -1.69 -0.60
N THR A 18 12.36 -1.87 -0.51
CA THR A 18 11.61 -1.64 0.75
C THR A 18 11.84 -2.76 1.76
N GLY A 19 12.05 -4.01 1.33
CA GLY A 19 12.47 -5.09 2.21
C GLY A 19 13.82 -4.79 2.85
N TRP A 20 14.83 -4.44 2.05
CA TRP A 20 16.15 -4.05 2.54
C TRP A 20 16.10 -2.82 3.46
N LEU A 21 15.30 -1.81 3.08
CA LEU A 21 15.10 -0.63 3.91
C LEU A 21 14.41 -0.99 5.23
N GLY A 22 13.42 -1.89 5.19
CA GLY A 22 12.73 -2.42 6.35
C GLY A 22 13.70 -3.09 7.33
N ASP A 23 14.57 -3.96 6.83
CA ASP A 23 15.57 -4.65 7.63
C ASP A 23 16.61 -3.68 8.23
N HIS A 24 17.03 -2.68 7.46
CA HIS A 24 17.96 -1.67 7.94
C HIS A 24 17.37 -0.79 9.04
N VAL A 25 16.13 -0.35 8.85
CA VAL A 25 15.39 0.46 9.83
C VAL A 25 15.06 -0.37 11.08
N PHE A 26 14.74 -1.66 10.91
CA PHE A 26 14.52 -2.58 12.01
C PHE A 26 15.75 -2.73 12.91
N LYS A 27 16.92 -2.92 12.31
CA LYS A 27 18.20 -3.00 13.07
C LYS A 27 18.49 -1.74 13.88
N LYS A 28 18.05 -0.56 13.42
CA LYS A 28 18.33 0.74 14.05
C LYS A 28 17.27 1.16 15.08
N TYR A 29 16.00 0.82 14.85
CA TYR A 29 14.87 1.36 15.63
C TYR A 29 14.00 0.27 16.30
N GLY A 30 14.37 -1.01 16.17
CA GLY A 30 13.70 -2.13 16.82
C GLY A 30 12.36 -2.54 16.20
N GLY A 31 11.59 -3.35 16.91
CA GLY A 31 10.42 -4.06 16.39
C GLY A 31 9.30 -3.21 15.77
N SER A 32 9.15 -1.95 16.18
CA SER A 32 8.11 -1.06 15.60
C SER A 32 8.51 -0.41 14.27
N ALA A 33 9.70 -0.70 13.75
CA ALA A 33 10.22 -0.06 12.54
C ALA A 33 9.43 -0.40 11.29
N HIS A 34 9.02 -1.65 11.13
CA HIS A 34 8.27 -2.11 9.95
C HIS A 34 6.91 -1.41 9.82
N ILE A 35 6.15 -1.26 10.90
CA ILE A 35 4.85 -0.60 10.85
C ILE A 35 4.97 0.91 10.64
N LYS A 36 6.01 1.55 11.17
CA LYS A 36 6.30 2.96 10.89
C LYS A 36 6.66 3.17 9.43
N LEU A 37 7.56 2.33 8.89
CA LEU A 37 7.95 2.40 7.48
C LEU A 37 6.75 2.16 6.58
N PHE A 38 5.89 1.20 6.91
CA PHE A 38 4.62 0.97 6.23
C PHE A 38 3.75 2.23 6.20
N ALA A 39 3.57 2.91 7.33
CA ALA A 39 2.76 4.13 7.39
C ALA A 39 3.36 5.28 6.54
N TYR A 40 4.68 5.47 6.54
CA TYR A 40 5.33 6.48 5.72
C TYR A 40 5.25 6.17 4.21
N THR A 41 5.49 4.92 3.82
CA THR A 41 5.37 4.52 2.42
C THR A 41 3.93 4.58 1.91
N MET A 42 2.93 4.40 2.80
CA MET A 42 1.52 4.62 2.49
C MET A 42 1.21 6.07 2.12
N ILE A 43 1.84 7.06 2.76
CA ILE A 43 1.65 8.48 2.40
C ILE A 43 2.10 8.71 0.95
N VAL A 44 3.31 8.25 0.61
CA VAL A 44 3.85 8.41 -0.74
C VAL A 44 2.99 7.69 -1.78
N LEU A 45 2.57 6.46 -1.46
CA LEU A 45 1.67 5.68 -2.31
C LEU A 45 0.35 6.39 -2.56
N THR A 46 -0.27 6.94 -1.51
CA THR A 46 -1.56 7.65 -1.60
C THR A 46 -1.46 8.87 -2.51
N ILE A 47 -0.42 9.68 -2.34
CA ILE A 47 -0.19 10.87 -3.16
C ILE A 47 0.04 10.47 -4.62
N ALA A 48 0.92 9.49 -4.87
CA ALA A 48 1.21 9.02 -6.21
C ALA A 48 -0.04 8.41 -6.89
N ALA A 49 -0.80 7.59 -6.17
CA ALA A 49 -2.02 6.95 -6.69
C ALA A 49 -3.12 7.96 -7.04
N ALA A 50 -3.22 9.07 -6.31
CA ALA A 50 -4.17 10.14 -6.61
C ALA A 50 -3.73 11.00 -7.79
N LEU A 51 -2.43 11.20 -7.99
CA LEU A 51 -1.90 12.07 -9.05
C LEU A 51 -1.86 11.38 -10.42
N VAL A 52 -1.58 10.07 -10.48
CA VAL A 52 -1.46 9.33 -11.75
C VAL A 52 -2.66 9.51 -12.68
N PRO A 53 -3.93 9.33 -12.23
CA PRO A 53 -5.09 9.47 -13.10
C PRO A 53 -5.35 10.91 -13.57
N LEU A 54 -4.77 11.91 -12.91
CA LEU A 54 -4.96 13.34 -13.23
C LEU A 54 -3.92 13.88 -14.21
N MET A 55 -2.94 13.06 -14.62
CA MET A 55 -1.89 13.52 -15.51
C MET A 55 -2.42 13.79 -16.94
N PRO A 56 -2.08 14.96 -17.52
CA PRO A 56 -2.61 15.39 -18.82
C PRO A 56 -2.05 14.59 -19.99
N THR A 57 -0.90 13.95 -19.83
CA THR A 57 -0.24 13.16 -20.88
C THR A 57 0.06 11.75 -20.38
N TYR A 58 -0.08 10.78 -21.28
CA TYR A 58 0.21 9.38 -20.94
C TYR A 58 1.67 9.17 -20.50
N GLN A 59 2.59 9.98 -21.03
CA GLN A 59 4.01 9.92 -20.67
C GLN A 59 4.25 10.35 -19.21
N LEU A 60 3.61 11.44 -18.78
CA LEU A 60 3.65 11.90 -17.38
C LEU A 60 2.95 10.90 -16.46
N ALA A 61 1.82 10.34 -16.87
CA ALA A 61 1.15 9.30 -16.11
C ALA A 61 2.05 8.06 -15.92
N THR A 62 2.74 7.61 -16.97
CA THR A 62 3.69 6.48 -16.89
C THR A 62 4.86 6.81 -15.96
N LEU A 63 5.40 8.03 -16.02
CA LEU A 63 6.48 8.46 -15.15
C LEU A 63 6.06 8.48 -13.67
N MET A 64 4.86 9.01 -13.38
CA MET A 64 4.30 9.02 -12.02
C MET A 64 3.86 7.64 -11.55
N PHE A 65 3.55 6.73 -12.47
CA PHE A 65 3.23 5.34 -12.14
C PHE A 65 4.43 4.57 -11.58
N VAL A 66 5.67 4.90 -11.98
CA VAL A 66 6.88 4.22 -11.48
C VAL A 66 7.01 4.32 -9.96
N PRO A 67 7.04 5.50 -9.33
CA PRO A 67 7.09 5.59 -7.87
C PRO A 67 5.88 4.97 -7.19
N GLN A 68 4.68 5.06 -7.78
CA GLN A 68 3.49 4.38 -7.28
C GLN A 68 3.69 2.85 -7.25
N ALA A 69 4.15 2.27 -8.35
CA ALA A 69 4.37 0.83 -8.46
C ALA A 69 5.47 0.33 -7.51
N ILE A 70 6.55 1.11 -7.33
CA ILE A 70 7.62 0.81 -6.37
C ILE A 70 7.04 0.77 -4.93
N MET A 71 6.28 1.80 -4.54
CA MET A 71 5.69 1.85 -3.20
C MET A 71 4.63 0.76 -2.99
N ALA A 72 3.80 0.48 -4.00
CA ALA A 72 2.81 -0.59 -3.95
C ALA A 72 3.47 -1.97 -3.76
N ALA A 73 4.52 -2.26 -4.54
CA ALA A 73 5.29 -3.49 -4.37
C ALA A 73 5.97 -3.58 -2.99
N GLY A 74 6.43 -2.45 -2.46
CA GLY A 74 6.97 -2.37 -1.11
C GLY A 74 5.95 -2.69 -0.01
N GLN A 75 4.71 -2.25 -0.17
CA GLN A 75 3.63 -2.55 0.77
C GLN A 75 3.33 -4.06 0.84
N THR A 76 3.41 -4.77 -0.29
CA THR A 76 3.20 -6.22 -0.30
C THR A 76 4.28 -6.99 0.47
N ALA A 77 5.46 -6.42 0.67
CA ALA A 77 6.52 -6.98 1.48
C ALA A 77 6.40 -6.57 2.96
N LEU A 78 6.19 -5.27 3.24
CA LEU A 78 6.19 -4.72 4.60
C LEU A 78 5.01 -5.17 5.47
N ALA A 79 3.81 -5.24 4.89
CA ALA A 79 2.62 -5.58 5.66
C ALA A 79 2.62 -7.03 6.19
N PRO A 80 2.94 -8.07 5.37
CA PRO A 80 3.11 -9.41 5.90
C PRO A 80 4.21 -9.52 6.95
N LEU A 81 5.36 -8.83 6.76
CA LEU A 81 6.44 -8.83 7.74
C LEU A 81 5.98 -8.29 9.11
N ALA A 82 5.22 -7.19 9.12
CA ALA A 82 4.69 -6.66 10.37
C ALA A 82 3.75 -7.65 11.07
N ILE A 83 2.90 -8.36 10.32
CA ILE A 83 1.98 -9.37 10.86
C ILE A 83 2.74 -10.61 11.36
N LEU A 84 3.72 -11.08 10.60
CA LEU A 84 4.50 -12.26 10.92
C LEU A 84 5.37 -12.09 12.16
N ASN A 85 5.81 -10.88 12.47
CA ASN A 85 6.60 -10.59 13.66
C ASN A 85 5.83 -10.82 14.97
N ILE A 86 4.51 -10.67 14.95
CA ILE A 86 3.64 -10.88 16.12
C ILE A 86 2.90 -12.22 16.08
N THR A 87 3.16 -13.05 15.06
CA THR A 87 2.44 -14.30 14.84
C THR A 87 3.32 -15.49 15.22
N PRO A 88 2.84 -16.42 16.07
CA PRO A 88 3.53 -17.67 16.37
C PRO A 88 3.86 -18.47 15.10
N ASN A 89 5.02 -19.14 15.07
CA ASN A 89 5.52 -19.85 13.88
C ASN A 89 4.51 -20.85 13.28
N GLN A 90 3.72 -21.49 14.13
CA GLN A 90 2.72 -22.51 13.72
C GLN A 90 1.56 -21.90 12.91
N LEU A 91 1.22 -20.63 13.13
CA LEU A 91 0.09 -19.95 12.52
C LEU A 91 0.47 -19.01 11.36
N ARG A 92 1.76 -18.80 11.12
CA ARG A 92 2.26 -17.84 10.11
C ARG A 92 1.68 -18.07 8.72
N GLY A 93 1.62 -19.33 8.27
CA GLY A 93 1.05 -19.66 6.96
C GLY A 93 -0.44 -19.35 6.86
N GLN A 94 -1.22 -19.67 7.90
CA GLN A 94 -2.66 -19.43 7.92
C GLN A 94 -2.97 -17.92 7.95
N VAL A 95 -2.28 -17.16 8.80
CA VAL A 95 -2.47 -15.71 8.93
C VAL A 95 -2.09 -15.01 7.63
N THR A 96 -0.99 -15.42 6.99
CA THR A 96 -0.59 -14.87 5.69
C THR A 96 -1.62 -15.17 4.59
N ALA A 97 -2.15 -16.39 4.56
CA ALA A 97 -3.19 -16.77 3.59
C ALA A 97 -4.47 -15.94 3.77
N ILE A 98 -4.93 -15.78 5.01
CA ILE A 98 -6.11 -14.96 5.34
C ILE A 98 -5.85 -13.50 4.95
N TYR A 99 -4.68 -12.95 5.26
CA TYR A 99 -4.29 -11.60 4.90
C TYR A 99 -4.39 -11.36 3.39
N PHE A 100 -3.75 -12.21 2.57
CA PHE A 100 -3.81 -12.07 1.12
C PHE A 100 -5.21 -12.31 0.55
N PHE A 101 -5.97 -13.23 1.13
CA PHE A 101 -7.36 -13.46 0.74
C PHE A 101 -8.21 -12.19 0.96
N VAL A 102 -8.16 -11.60 2.14
CA VAL A 102 -8.92 -10.39 2.48
C VAL A 102 -8.52 -9.21 1.58
N ILE A 103 -7.23 -8.97 1.39
CA ILE A 103 -6.74 -7.89 0.53
C ILE A 103 -7.18 -8.09 -0.93
N SER A 104 -7.06 -9.30 -1.45
CA SER A 104 -7.44 -9.59 -2.83
C SER A 104 -8.95 -9.43 -3.04
N MET A 105 -9.77 -10.00 -2.16
CA MET A 105 -11.22 -9.84 -2.21
C MET A 105 -11.63 -8.36 -2.13
N THR A 106 -11.10 -7.64 -1.16
CA THR A 106 -11.43 -6.23 -0.94
C THR A 106 -10.93 -5.36 -2.10
N GLY A 107 -9.68 -5.54 -2.51
CA GLY A 107 -9.05 -4.72 -3.55
C GLY A 107 -9.70 -4.91 -4.92
N TYR A 108 -9.89 -6.15 -5.36
CA TYR A 108 -10.47 -6.44 -6.67
C TYR A 108 -11.98 -6.17 -6.73
N THR A 109 -12.70 -6.29 -5.63
CA THR A 109 -14.15 -6.06 -5.61
C THR A 109 -14.48 -4.60 -5.31
N LEU A 110 -13.98 -4.05 -4.21
CA LEU A 110 -14.36 -2.70 -3.78
C LEU A 110 -13.65 -1.60 -4.59
N GLY A 111 -12.43 -1.84 -5.10
CA GLY A 111 -11.70 -0.85 -5.87
C GLY A 111 -12.45 -0.37 -7.10
N PRO A 112 -12.66 -1.21 -8.12
CA PRO A 112 -13.40 -0.83 -9.33
C PRO A 112 -14.83 -0.39 -9.05
N THR A 113 -15.53 -1.09 -8.13
CA THR A 113 -16.92 -0.76 -7.78
C THR A 113 -17.04 0.64 -7.17
N SER A 114 -16.13 1.03 -6.29
CA SER A 114 -16.14 2.37 -5.69
C SER A 114 -15.92 3.47 -6.72
N VAL A 115 -15.02 3.24 -7.68
CA VAL A 115 -14.77 4.18 -8.79
C VAL A 115 -16.00 4.29 -9.67
N ALA A 116 -16.62 3.17 -10.07
CA ALA A 116 -17.83 3.16 -10.88
C ALA A 116 -18.98 3.88 -10.18
N LEU A 117 -19.27 3.55 -8.92
CA LEU A 117 -20.31 4.20 -8.13
C LEU A 117 -20.12 5.72 -8.04
N LEU A 118 -18.88 6.18 -7.84
CA LEU A 118 -18.58 7.60 -7.78
C LEU A 118 -18.79 8.29 -9.13
N THR A 119 -18.38 7.64 -10.23
CA THR A 119 -18.55 8.16 -11.59
C THR A 119 -20.03 8.23 -11.96
N ASP A 120 -20.80 7.16 -11.73
CA ASP A 120 -22.18 7.04 -12.20
C ASP A 120 -23.17 7.84 -11.36
N TYR A 121 -23.01 7.87 -10.04
CA TYR A 121 -24.00 8.46 -9.13
C TYR A 121 -23.64 9.86 -8.64
N VAL A 122 -22.33 10.17 -8.49
CA VAL A 122 -21.89 11.48 -7.99
C VAL A 122 -21.55 12.42 -9.12
N PHE A 123 -20.64 12.03 -9.99
CA PHE A 123 -20.23 12.89 -11.11
C PHE A 123 -21.20 12.86 -12.27
N LYS A 124 -21.90 11.73 -12.51
CA LYS A 124 -22.85 11.51 -13.60
C LYS A 124 -22.27 11.83 -14.98
N ASP A 125 -20.96 11.67 -15.14
CA ASP A 125 -20.23 11.96 -16.35
C ASP A 125 -19.04 10.99 -16.46
N GLU A 126 -19.05 10.14 -17.47
CA GLU A 126 -18.00 9.14 -17.75
C GLU A 126 -16.64 9.79 -18.04
N SER A 127 -16.63 11.02 -18.55
CA SER A 127 -15.38 11.77 -18.80
C SER A 127 -14.60 12.09 -17.52
N LEU A 128 -15.26 12.05 -16.35
CA LEU A 128 -14.69 12.34 -15.03
C LEU A 128 -14.17 11.11 -14.29
N ILE A 129 -14.05 9.95 -14.97
CA ILE A 129 -13.52 8.72 -14.35
C ILE A 129 -12.15 8.91 -13.71
N SER A 130 -11.29 9.75 -14.29
CA SER A 130 -9.96 10.10 -13.74
C SER A 130 -10.06 10.78 -12.37
N TYR A 131 -11.03 11.66 -12.20
CA TYR A 131 -11.30 12.32 -10.92
C TYR A 131 -11.88 11.34 -9.91
N SER A 132 -12.77 10.44 -10.32
CA SER A 132 -13.29 9.37 -9.47
C SER A 132 -12.16 8.47 -8.93
N MET A 133 -11.23 8.07 -9.79
CA MET A 133 -10.05 7.29 -9.41
C MET A 133 -9.17 8.04 -8.41
N ALA A 134 -8.92 9.33 -8.64
CA ALA A 134 -8.13 10.16 -7.73
C ALA A 134 -8.79 10.30 -6.36
N VAL A 135 -10.10 10.58 -6.32
CA VAL A 135 -10.86 10.75 -5.07
C VAL A 135 -10.90 9.44 -4.27
N VAL A 136 -11.22 8.31 -4.92
CA VAL A 136 -11.23 6.99 -4.25
C VAL A 136 -9.85 6.66 -3.70
N SER A 137 -8.78 6.88 -4.49
CA SER A 137 -7.40 6.64 -4.04
C SER A 137 -7.02 7.50 -2.84
N LEU A 138 -7.44 8.77 -2.82
CA LEU A 138 -7.22 9.67 -1.68
C LEU A 138 -7.96 9.21 -0.43
N ILE A 139 -9.25 8.89 -0.54
CA ILE A 139 -10.07 8.48 0.60
C ILE A 139 -9.51 7.18 1.21
N VAL A 140 -9.32 6.16 0.38
CA VAL A 140 -8.83 4.85 0.83
C VAL A 140 -7.40 4.97 1.36
N GLY A 141 -6.55 5.75 0.68
CA GLY A 141 -5.19 6.00 1.10
C GLY A 141 -5.10 6.72 2.44
N LEU A 142 -5.92 7.76 2.68
CA LEU A 142 -5.98 8.47 3.96
C LEU A 142 -6.46 7.56 5.09
N ILE A 143 -7.44 6.69 4.84
CA ILE A 143 -7.88 5.68 5.81
C ILE A 143 -6.71 4.73 6.12
N GLY A 144 -5.98 4.26 5.11
CA GLY A 144 -4.82 3.41 5.27
C GLY A 144 -3.68 4.07 6.06
N VAL A 145 -3.37 5.33 5.77
CA VAL A 145 -2.38 6.14 6.51
C VAL A 145 -2.80 6.28 7.97
N PHE A 146 -4.05 6.66 8.22
CA PHE A 146 -4.57 6.83 9.57
C PHE A 146 -4.53 5.51 10.36
N ALA A 147 -5.00 4.41 9.78
CA ALA A 147 -4.94 3.08 10.38
C ALA A 147 -3.48 2.64 10.66
N GLY A 148 -2.57 2.90 9.71
CA GLY A 148 -1.15 2.62 9.88
C GLY A 148 -0.55 3.33 11.10
N PHE A 149 -0.78 4.63 11.23
CA PHE A 149 -0.29 5.40 12.38
C PHE A 149 -0.97 5.01 13.71
N MET A 150 -2.26 4.73 13.71
CA MET A 150 -2.95 4.22 14.90
C MET A 150 -2.39 2.87 15.35
N GLY A 151 -2.00 2.01 14.42
CA GLY A 151 -1.41 0.71 14.68
C GLY A 151 -0.01 0.75 15.31
N VAL A 152 0.75 1.83 15.15
CA VAL A 152 2.15 1.92 15.63
C VAL A 152 2.24 1.76 17.16
N ARG A 153 1.36 2.44 17.91
CA ARG A 153 1.40 2.42 19.39
C ARG A 153 1.09 1.04 20.00
N PRO A 154 -0.04 0.39 19.66
CA PRO A 154 -0.37 -0.93 20.19
C PRO A 154 0.63 -2.00 19.73
N TYR A 155 1.10 -1.93 18.50
CA TYR A 155 2.10 -2.85 17.97
C TYR A 155 3.42 -2.77 18.74
N ARG A 156 3.91 -1.56 19.04
CA ARG A 156 5.10 -1.34 19.84
C ARG A 156 4.95 -1.91 21.24
N LYS A 157 3.80 -1.64 21.91
CA LYS A 157 3.53 -2.14 23.26
C LYS A 157 3.51 -3.66 23.31
N TYR A 158 2.98 -4.31 22.26
CA TYR A 158 2.95 -5.77 22.20
C TYR A 158 4.36 -6.37 22.12
N ILE A 159 5.23 -5.82 21.24
CA ILE A 159 6.61 -6.31 21.11
C ILE A 159 7.40 -6.09 22.41
N GLU A 160 7.29 -4.92 23.02
CA GLU A 160 7.98 -4.63 24.30
C GLU A 160 7.51 -5.55 25.45
N SER A 161 6.27 -6.05 25.41
CA SER A 161 5.77 -6.99 26.41
C SER A 161 6.19 -8.45 26.18
N ASP A 162 6.58 -8.81 24.96
CA ASP A 162 7.02 -10.17 24.60
C ASP A 162 8.54 -10.37 24.83
N GLU A 163 9.30 -9.25 24.91
CA GLU A 163 10.74 -9.25 25.21
C GLU A 163 11.04 -9.18 26.73
N ALA A 164 10.03 -8.95 27.58
CA ALA A 164 10.15 -8.84 29.05
C ALA A 164 9.80 -10.14 29.77
#